data_e81b785035dad741a86ec4278f6a3d43
#
_entry.id   e81b785035dad741a86ec4278f6a3d43
#
_cell.length_a   1.000
_cell.length_b   1.000
_cell.length_c   1.000
_cell.angle_alpha   90.00
_cell.angle_beta   90.00
_cell.angle_gamma   90.00
#
_symmetry.space_group_name_H-M   'P 1'
#
loop_
_entity.id
_entity.type
_entity.pdbx_description
1 polymer ?
#
loop_
_entity_poly.entity_id
_entity_poly.type
_entity_poly.pdbx_seq_one_letter_code
_entity_poly.pdbx_strand_id
1 'polypeptide(L)'
;HRRTALGLVGRAAGIAAGVVADRIVGDPEHHHPVAAYGNAVSRAERRWYADSVPHGAVFTVGALTPLAVAGLVVDVATRRHPGWRALTTAVTTWAVVGAQSLSHEGRVMADVLASGDLDAARHRLPHLCGRDPEALDGPQIARGTVESMAENTSDAAVASILWCAVGGLPAMLVHRGSNTLDAMIGHHNDRYENFGKVAARLDDALNWLPARLTGALAALCAPEVGGNRSHTWATV
;
A
#
# COMPACT_ATOMS: atom_id res chain seq x y z
N HIS A 1 -22.54 -14.43 -19.88
CA HIS A 1 -22.99 -13.28 -19.06
C HIS A 1 -23.22 -13.64 -17.58
N ARG A 2 -24.03 -14.65 -17.21
CA ARG A 2 -24.31 -15.03 -15.80
C ARG A 2 -23.03 -15.42 -15.03
N ARG A 3 -22.12 -16.19 -15.62
CA ARG A 3 -20.88 -16.63 -14.95
C ARG A 3 -19.90 -15.49 -14.70
N THR A 4 -19.83 -14.52 -15.60
CA THR A 4 -19.00 -13.30 -15.44
C THR A 4 -19.55 -12.43 -14.32
N ALA A 5 -20.88 -12.24 -14.26
CA ALA A 5 -21.53 -11.48 -13.20
C ALA A 5 -21.30 -12.11 -11.81
N LEU A 6 -21.47 -13.44 -11.67
CA LEU A 6 -21.19 -14.15 -10.42
C LEU A 6 -19.72 -14.05 -9.98
N GLY A 7 -18.80 -14.03 -10.95
CA GLY A 7 -17.37 -13.81 -10.66
C GLY A 7 -17.09 -12.40 -10.12
N LEU A 8 -17.73 -11.38 -10.67
CA LEU A 8 -17.60 -9.99 -10.19
C LEU A 8 -18.24 -9.82 -8.80
N VAL A 9 -19.39 -10.41 -8.57
CA VAL A 9 -20.03 -10.41 -7.24
C VAL A 9 -19.15 -11.09 -6.20
N GLY A 10 -18.56 -12.25 -6.51
CA GLY A 10 -17.63 -12.94 -5.62
C GLY A 10 -16.40 -12.08 -5.27
N ARG A 11 -15.84 -11.37 -6.27
CA ARG A 11 -14.71 -10.46 -6.05
C ARG A 11 -15.12 -9.27 -5.17
N ALA A 12 -16.22 -8.60 -5.48
CA ALA A 12 -16.70 -7.46 -4.70
C ALA A 12 -17.00 -7.85 -3.24
N ALA A 13 -17.68 -9.00 -3.03
CA ALA A 13 -17.93 -9.54 -1.70
C ALA A 13 -16.62 -9.87 -0.96
N GLY A 14 -15.61 -10.41 -1.68
CA GLY A 14 -14.31 -10.69 -1.12
C GLY A 14 -13.55 -9.42 -0.71
N ILE A 15 -13.55 -8.38 -1.54
CA ILE A 15 -12.95 -7.08 -1.17
C ILE A 15 -13.60 -6.53 0.10
N ALA A 16 -14.94 -6.46 0.13
CA ALA A 16 -15.68 -5.96 1.29
C ALA A 16 -15.36 -6.78 2.56
N ALA A 17 -15.40 -8.11 2.45
CA ALA A 17 -15.08 -8.98 3.59
C ALA A 17 -13.61 -8.82 4.06
N GLY A 18 -12.65 -8.64 3.13
CA GLY A 18 -11.25 -8.40 3.48
C GLY A 18 -11.02 -7.07 4.20
N VAL A 19 -11.68 -6.00 3.76
CA VAL A 19 -11.64 -4.69 4.44
C VAL A 19 -12.26 -4.78 5.84
N VAL A 20 -13.37 -5.49 5.99
CA VAL A 20 -13.99 -5.73 7.31
C VAL A 20 -13.06 -6.58 8.20
N ALA A 21 -12.41 -7.60 7.64
CA ALA A 21 -11.44 -8.41 8.36
C ALA A 21 -10.24 -7.58 8.84
N ASP A 22 -9.67 -6.71 7.99
CA ASP A 22 -8.61 -5.77 8.38
C ASP A 22 -9.04 -4.89 9.55
N ARG A 23 -10.27 -4.36 9.50
CA ARG A 23 -10.79 -3.50 10.58
C ARG A 23 -10.99 -4.22 11.91
N ILE A 24 -11.34 -5.49 11.91
CA ILE A 24 -11.67 -6.26 13.12
C ILE A 24 -10.43 -6.98 13.68
N VAL A 25 -9.66 -7.60 12.80
CA VAL A 25 -8.53 -8.46 13.17
C VAL A 25 -7.23 -7.66 13.23
N GLY A 26 -7.10 -6.60 12.40
CA GLY A 26 -5.85 -5.87 12.19
C GLY A 26 -4.80 -6.70 11.45
N ASP A 27 -3.59 -6.17 11.39
CA ASP A 27 -2.45 -6.87 10.79
C ASP A 27 -1.86 -7.90 11.75
N PRO A 28 -1.40 -9.05 11.24
CA PRO A 28 -0.70 -10.00 12.06
C PRO A 28 0.65 -9.41 12.54
N GLU A 29 0.89 -9.41 13.86
CA GLU A 29 2.13 -8.91 14.45
C GLU A 29 3.37 -9.68 13.97
N HIS A 30 3.20 -10.94 13.59
CA HIS A 30 4.27 -11.82 13.13
C HIS A 30 3.93 -12.44 11.77
N HIS A 31 4.96 -12.65 10.94
CA HIS A 31 4.85 -13.35 9.63
C HIS A 31 3.95 -12.63 8.61
N HIS A 32 3.94 -11.28 8.62
CA HIS A 32 3.16 -10.52 7.66
C HIS A 32 3.60 -10.85 6.21
N PRO A 33 2.67 -11.18 5.28
CA PRO A 33 3.03 -11.61 3.91
C PRO A 33 3.83 -10.57 3.14
N VAL A 34 3.52 -9.28 3.30
CA VAL A 34 4.26 -8.17 2.66
C VAL A 34 5.69 -8.09 3.20
N ALA A 35 5.88 -8.26 4.52
CA ALA A 35 7.22 -8.29 5.12
C ALA A 35 8.03 -9.53 4.66
N ALA A 36 7.38 -10.68 4.50
CA ALA A 36 8.00 -11.89 3.96
C ALA A 36 8.47 -11.66 2.51
N TYR A 37 7.65 -11.01 1.68
CA TYR A 37 8.02 -10.60 0.33
C TYR A 37 9.20 -9.63 0.35
N GLY A 38 9.16 -8.56 1.16
CA GLY A 38 10.27 -7.62 1.30
C GLY A 38 11.58 -8.30 1.70
N ASN A 39 11.53 -9.25 2.64
CA ASN A 39 12.69 -10.05 3.03
C ASN A 39 13.24 -10.92 1.88
N ALA A 40 12.36 -11.48 1.04
CA ALA A 40 12.79 -12.25 -0.14
C ALA A 40 13.45 -11.33 -1.18
N VAL A 41 12.88 -10.16 -1.43
CA VAL A 41 13.43 -9.13 -2.31
C VAL A 41 14.82 -8.67 -1.83
N SER A 42 14.99 -8.39 -0.53
CA SER A 42 16.29 -7.99 0.04
C SER A 42 17.37 -9.07 -0.14
N ARG A 43 16.99 -10.36 -0.01
CA ARG A 43 17.94 -11.47 -0.25
C ARG A 43 18.32 -11.58 -1.72
N ALA A 44 17.36 -11.37 -2.61
CA ALA A 44 17.59 -11.39 -4.05
C ALA A 44 18.45 -10.19 -4.49
N GLU A 45 18.13 -8.99 -4.01
CA GLU A 45 18.88 -7.76 -4.30
C GLU A 45 20.37 -7.93 -3.98
N ARG A 46 20.72 -8.45 -2.82
CA ARG A 46 22.13 -8.67 -2.44
C ARG A 46 22.93 -9.53 -3.41
N ARG A 47 22.25 -10.36 -4.22
CA ARG A 47 22.91 -11.26 -5.19
C ARG A 47 22.87 -10.71 -6.62
N TRP A 48 21.86 -9.87 -6.92
CA TRP A 48 21.55 -9.45 -8.29
C TRP A 48 21.76 -7.95 -8.51
N TYR A 49 22.15 -7.23 -7.46
CA TYR A 49 22.42 -5.80 -7.56
C TYR A 49 23.55 -5.51 -8.55
N ALA A 50 23.27 -4.60 -9.48
CA ALA A 50 24.28 -3.95 -10.32
C ALA A 50 23.81 -2.52 -10.58
N ASP A 51 24.69 -1.54 -10.47
CA ASP A 51 24.37 -0.13 -10.69
C ASP A 51 24.08 0.12 -12.19
N SER A 52 22.88 -0.25 -12.60
CA SER A 52 22.45 -0.19 -14.01
C SER A 52 20.94 -0.28 -14.13
N VAL A 53 20.36 0.58 -14.96
CA VAL A 53 18.91 0.59 -15.25
C VAL A 53 18.42 -0.73 -15.85
N PRO A 54 19.10 -1.37 -16.82
CA PRO A 54 18.67 -2.66 -17.34
C PRO A 54 18.64 -3.78 -16.29
N HIS A 55 19.63 -3.82 -15.39
CA HIS A 55 19.63 -4.81 -14.29
C HIS A 55 18.48 -4.55 -13.33
N GLY A 56 18.22 -3.29 -12.98
CA GLY A 56 17.07 -2.91 -12.16
C GLY A 56 15.74 -3.28 -12.80
N ALA A 57 15.61 -3.11 -14.12
CA ALA A 57 14.41 -3.52 -14.86
C ALA A 57 14.18 -5.03 -14.79
N VAL A 58 15.22 -5.83 -15.06
CA VAL A 58 15.15 -7.30 -14.97
C VAL A 58 14.82 -7.75 -13.55
N PHE A 59 15.45 -7.11 -12.54
CA PHE A 59 15.16 -7.38 -11.14
C PHE A 59 13.71 -7.08 -10.78
N THR A 60 13.20 -5.89 -11.16
CA THR A 60 11.81 -5.48 -10.91
C THR A 60 10.82 -6.47 -11.52
N VAL A 61 11.00 -6.83 -12.80
CA VAL A 61 10.15 -7.81 -13.48
C VAL A 61 10.25 -9.18 -12.80
N GLY A 62 11.47 -9.62 -12.47
CA GLY A 62 11.71 -10.90 -11.77
C GLY A 62 11.05 -10.99 -10.41
N ALA A 63 11.06 -9.89 -9.64
CA ALA A 63 10.42 -9.80 -8.33
C ALA A 63 8.89 -9.78 -8.42
N LEU A 64 8.31 -9.12 -9.42
CA LEU A 64 6.85 -8.99 -9.57
C LEU A 64 6.20 -10.19 -10.27
N THR A 65 6.93 -10.89 -11.14
CA THR A 65 6.40 -12.03 -11.88
C THR A 65 5.82 -13.14 -10.99
N PRO A 66 6.46 -13.58 -9.90
CA PRO A 66 5.88 -14.58 -9.00
C PRO A 66 4.55 -14.15 -8.39
N LEU A 67 4.40 -12.86 -8.05
CA LEU A 67 3.17 -12.28 -7.51
C LEU A 67 2.06 -12.27 -8.56
N ALA A 68 2.37 -11.85 -9.78
CA ALA A 68 1.44 -11.87 -10.91
C ALA A 68 0.95 -13.30 -11.20
N VAL A 69 1.87 -14.26 -11.26
CA VAL A 69 1.56 -15.67 -11.52
C VAL A 69 0.74 -16.28 -10.39
N ALA A 70 1.10 -16.05 -9.13
CA ALA A 70 0.34 -16.55 -7.99
C ALA A 70 -1.08 -16.02 -7.99
N GLY A 71 -1.26 -14.69 -8.17
CA GLY A 71 -2.57 -14.07 -8.27
C GLY A 71 -3.40 -14.63 -9.43
N LEU A 72 -2.77 -14.80 -10.60
CA LEU A 72 -3.44 -15.36 -11.79
C LEU A 72 -3.89 -16.80 -11.57
N VAL A 73 -3.02 -17.64 -11.00
CA VAL A 73 -3.33 -19.05 -10.71
C VAL A 73 -4.55 -19.13 -9.78
N VAL A 74 -4.56 -18.35 -8.70
CA VAL A 74 -5.70 -18.32 -7.76
C VAL A 74 -6.96 -17.80 -8.43
N ASP A 75 -6.90 -16.72 -9.20
CA ASP A 75 -8.06 -16.16 -9.92
C ASP A 75 -8.63 -17.16 -10.94
N VAL A 76 -7.76 -17.87 -11.67
CA VAL A 76 -8.18 -18.89 -12.65
C VAL A 76 -8.76 -20.12 -11.95
N ALA A 77 -8.13 -20.60 -10.88
CA ALA A 77 -8.60 -21.76 -10.12
C ALA A 77 -9.97 -21.52 -9.49
N THR A 78 -10.22 -20.29 -9.01
CA THR A 78 -11.46 -19.94 -8.29
C THR A 78 -12.57 -19.38 -9.20
N ARG A 79 -12.28 -19.09 -10.48
CA ARG A 79 -13.21 -18.42 -11.40
C ARG A 79 -14.60 -19.07 -11.54
N ARG A 80 -14.69 -20.38 -11.31
CA ARG A 80 -15.94 -21.15 -11.41
C ARG A 80 -16.71 -21.26 -10.10
N HIS A 81 -16.12 -20.86 -8.98
CA HIS A 81 -16.63 -21.03 -7.62
C HIS A 81 -16.67 -19.66 -6.91
N PRO A 82 -17.81 -18.94 -6.97
CA PRO A 82 -17.90 -17.57 -6.41
C PRO A 82 -17.54 -17.52 -4.91
N GLY A 83 -17.87 -18.53 -4.13
CA GLY A 83 -17.50 -18.61 -2.71
C GLY A 83 -16.00 -18.70 -2.48
N TRP A 84 -15.28 -19.58 -3.22
CA TRP A 84 -13.83 -19.65 -3.14
C TRP A 84 -13.17 -18.37 -3.64
N ARG A 85 -13.72 -17.76 -4.70
CA ARG A 85 -13.24 -16.47 -5.18
C ARG A 85 -13.40 -15.37 -4.13
N ALA A 86 -14.55 -15.30 -3.46
CA ALA A 86 -14.78 -14.36 -2.38
C ALA A 86 -13.78 -14.58 -1.23
N LEU A 87 -13.58 -15.83 -0.81
CA LEU A 87 -12.67 -16.18 0.27
C LEU A 87 -11.22 -15.80 -0.05
N THR A 88 -10.70 -16.21 -1.21
CA THR A 88 -9.32 -15.89 -1.61
C THR A 88 -9.11 -14.40 -1.78
N THR A 89 -10.09 -13.68 -2.36
CA THR A 89 -10.03 -12.23 -2.46
C THR A 89 -10.05 -11.59 -1.07
N ALA A 90 -10.91 -12.05 -0.15
CA ALA A 90 -10.98 -11.52 1.22
C ALA A 90 -9.66 -11.69 1.98
N VAL A 91 -9.09 -12.90 1.94
CA VAL A 91 -7.81 -13.18 2.62
C VAL A 91 -6.68 -12.33 2.03
N THR A 92 -6.61 -12.19 0.71
CA THR A 92 -5.56 -11.39 0.07
C THR A 92 -5.77 -9.89 0.36
N THR A 93 -7.00 -9.39 0.31
CA THR A 93 -7.30 -7.98 0.64
C THR A 93 -6.92 -7.68 2.08
N TRP A 94 -7.32 -8.51 3.03
CA TRP A 94 -6.91 -8.39 4.43
C TRP A 94 -5.38 -8.35 4.58
N ALA A 95 -4.67 -9.23 3.89
CA ALA A 95 -3.21 -9.34 4.00
C ALA A 95 -2.42 -8.16 3.40
N VAL A 96 -3.03 -7.31 2.57
CA VAL A 96 -2.32 -6.24 1.86
C VAL A 96 -2.79 -4.82 2.20
N VAL A 97 -3.99 -4.65 2.77
CA VAL A 97 -4.60 -3.32 2.98
C VAL A 97 -3.97 -2.58 4.15
N GLY A 98 -3.82 -3.20 5.33
CA GLY A 98 -3.17 -2.61 6.50
C GLY A 98 -3.77 -1.28 7.01
N ALA A 99 -5.05 -0.99 6.70
CA ALA A 99 -5.68 0.29 7.05
C ALA A 99 -5.90 0.44 8.56
N GLN A 100 -6.15 -0.66 9.26
CA GLN A 100 -6.33 -0.66 10.72
C GLN A 100 -5.04 -0.26 11.44
N SER A 101 -3.91 -0.86 11.07
CA SER A 101 -2.60 -0.54 11.65
C SER A 101 -2.20 0.90 11.35
N LEU A 102 -2.40 1.37 10.14
CA LEU A 102 -2.17 2.77 9.77
C LEU A 102 -3.02 3.72 10.62
N SER A 103 -4.32 3.44 10.78
CA SER A 103 -5.21 4.23 11.62
C SER A 103 -4.81 4.23 13.10
N HIS A 104 -4.26 3.12 13.59
CA HIS A 104 -3.75 3.02 14.94
C HIS A 104 -2.51 3.90 15.13
N GLU A 105 -1.54 3.80 14.23
CA GLU A 105 -0.32 4.63 14.27
C GLU A 105 -0.62 6.12 14.21
N GLY A 106 -1.54 6.53 13.33
CA GLY A 106 -1.96 7.93 13.24
C GLY A 106 -2.60 8.45 14.54
N ARG A 107 -3.44 7.64 15.20
CA ARG A 107 -4.05 8.02 16.49
C ARG A 107 -3.01 8.13 17.60
N VAL A 108 -2.13 7.15 17.72
CA VAL A 108 -1.08 7.18 18.73
C VAL A 108 -0.16 8.38 18.52
N MET A 109 0.20 8.71 17.29
CA MET A 109 0.98 9.91 17.00
C MET A 109 0.23 11.20 17.37
N ALA A 110 -1.08 11.28 17.09
CA ALA A 110 -1.90 12.42 17.47
C ALA A 110 -1.96 12.61 19.00
N ASP A 111 -2.11 11.52 19.76
CA ASP A 111 -2.13 11.55 21.24
C ASP A 111 -0.78 11.99 21.81
N VAL A 112 0.33 11.49 21.25
CA VAL A 112 1.69 11.88 21.65
C VAL A 112 1.95 13.36 21.37
N LEU A 113 1.57 13.86 20.20
CA LEU A 113 1.72 15.28 19.86
C LEU A 113 0.84 16.15 20.74
N ALA A 114 -0.38 15.71 21.06
CA ALA A 114 -1.29 16.46 21.95
C ALA A 114 -0.77 16.53 23.39
N SER A 115 -0.01 15.53 23.85
CA SER A 115 0.62 15.56 25.19
C SER A 115 1.82 16.49 25.27
N GLY A 116 2.35 16.97 24.13
CA GLY A 116 3.56 17.80 24.05
C GLY A 116 4.86 17.03 24.20
N ASP A 117 4.83 15.71 24.24
CA ASP A 117 6.03 14.86 24.32
C ASP A 117 6.70 14.73 22.94
N LEU A 118 7.57 15.70 22.64
CA LEU A 118 8.26 15.78 21.36
C LEU A 118 9.26 14.63 21.16
N ASP A 119 9.87 14.14 22.23
CA ASP A 119 10.83 13.04 22.13
C ASP A 119 10.14 11.72 21.81
N ALA A 120 9.00 11.45 22.43
CA ALA A 120 8.15 10.31 22.07
C ALA A 120 7.63 10.41 20.63
N ALA A 121 7.25 11.61 20.16
CA ALA A 121 6.82 11.85 18.79
C ALA A 121 7.96 11.58 17.78
N ARG A 122 9.19 12.03 18.06
CA ARG A 122 10.37 11.75 17.25
C ARG A 122 10.68 10.26 17.18
N HIS A 123 10.60 9.57 18.31
CA HIS A 123 10.82 8.11 18.37
C HIS A 123 9.81 7.31 17.54
N ARG A 124 8.59 7.85 17.41
CA ARG A 124 7.51 7.18 16.69
C ARG A 124 7.46 7.47 15.20
N LEU A 125 7.93 8.64 14.76
CA LEU A 125 7.88 9.08 13.37
C LEU A 125 8.44 8.06 12.35
N PRO A 126 9.55 7.34 12.63
CA PRO A 126 10.09 6.33 11.73
C PRO A 126 9.13 5.15 11.41
N HIS A 127 8.08 4.94 12.20
CA HIS A 127 7.05 3.94 11.89
C HIS A 127 6.13 4.41 10.75
N LEU A 128 6.10 5.71 10.47
CA LEU A 128 5.24 6.33 9.47
C LEU A 128 6.00 6.78 8.22
N CYS A 129 7.16 7.40 8.40
CA CYS A 129 7.94 7.91 7.28
C CYS A 129 9.46 7.84 7.54
N GLY A 130 10.24 7.86 6.45
CA GLY A 130 11.71 7.78 6.48
C GLY A 130 12.42 9.11 6.74
N ARG A 131 11.77 10.12 7.33
CA ARG A 131 12.40 11.41 7.66
C ARG A 131 13.30 11.27 8.88
N ASP A 132 14.39 12.05 8.91
CA ASP A 132 15.23 12.19 10.11
C ASP A 132 14.45 12.93 11.21
N PRO A 133 14.05 12.26 12.30
CA PRO A 133 13.21 12.85 13.32
C PRO A 133 13.93 13.88 14.20
N GLU A 134 15.24 13.80 14.34
CA GLU A 134 16.01 14.62 15.28
C GLU A 134 15.98 16.11 14.92
N ALA A 135 15.90 16.43 13.63
CA ALA A 135 15.88 17.79 13.11
C ALA A 135 14.48 18.43 13.10
N LEU A 136 13.41 17.68 13.45
CA LEU A 136 12.03 18.14 13.28
C LEU A 136 11.43 18.69 14.59
N ASP A 137 10.69 19.80 14.46
CA ASP A 137 9.83 20.33 15.51
C ASP A 137 8.42 19.70 15.48
N GLY A 138 7.58 20.01 16.49
CA GLY A 138 6.24 19.43 16.60
C GLY A 138 5.35 19.66 15.37
N PRO A 139 5.24 20.88 14.84
CA PRO A 139 4.50 21.16 13.61
C PRO A 139 5.03 20.38 12.38
N GLN A 140 6.34 20.21 12.26
CA GLN A 140 6.96 19.45 11.16
C GLN A 140 6.68 17.95 11.27
N ILE A 141 6.69 17.40 12.51
CA ILE A 141 6.32 16.01 12.78
C ILE A 141 4.83 15.80 12.46
N ALA A 142 3.95 16.70 12.91
CA ALA A 142 2.53 16.63 12.61
C ALA A 142 2.27 16.64 11.10
N ARG A 143 2.93 17.54 10.37
CA ARG A 143 2.85 17.60 8.90
C ARG A 143 3.33 16.32 8.26
N GLY A 144 4.51 15.81 8.64
CA GLY A 144 5.05 14.55 8.13
C GLY A 144 4.13 13.37 8.40
N THR A 145 3.50 13.34 9.56
CA THR A 145 2.50 12.33 9.93
C THR A 145 1.29 12.38 8.99
N VAL A 146 0.70 13.57 8.77
CA VAL A 146 -0.47 13.72 7.89
C VAL A 146 -0.13 13.35 6.45
N GLU A 147 1.02 13.79 5.94
CA GLU A 147 1.49 13.43 4.59
C GLU A 147 1.64 11.92 4.45
N SER A 148 2.30 11.25 5.40
CA SER A 148 2.48 9.80 5.38
C SER A 148 1.16 9.04 5.53
N MET A 149 0.24 9.51 6.36
CA MET A 149 -1.10 8.93 6.49
C MET A 149 -1.88 9.02 5.18
N ALA A 150 -1.81 10.15 4.47
CA ALA A 150 -2.46 10.34 3.18
C ALA A 150 -1.86 9.42 2.10
N GLU A 151 -0.52 9.37 2.01
CA GLU A 151 0.23 8.52 1.09
C GLU A 151 -0.10 7.04 1.32
N ASN A 152 0.07 6.54 2.54
CA ASN A 152 -0.18 5.13 2.86
C ASN A 152 -1.67 4.75 2.71
N THR A 153 -2.61 5.67 2.94
CA THR A 153 -4.04 5.44 2.66
C THR A 153 -4.26 5.24 1.16
N SER A 154 -3.62 6.06 0.32
CA SER A 154 -3.65 5.91 -1.12
C SER A 154 -3.06 4.57 -1.55
N ASP A 155 -1.83 4.31 -1.15
CA ASP A 155 -1.01 3.23 -1.70
C ASP A 155 -1.38 1.86 -1.13
N ALA A 156 -1.63 1.75 0.17
CA ALA A 156 -1.96 0.46 0.75
C ALA A 156 -3.45 0.13 0.61
N ALA A 157 -4.36 1.05 0.92
CA ALA A 157 -5.78 0.76 0.95
C ALA A 157 -6.47 1.01 -0.41
N VAL A 158 -6.50 2.27 -0.86
CA VAL A 158 -7.28 2.65 -2.05
C VAL A 158 -6.76 1.96 -3.31
N ALA A 159 -5.44 1.98 -3.52
CA ALA A 159 -4.84 1.37 -4.70
C ALA A 159 -5.00 -0.15 -4.71
N SER A 160 -4.80 -0.83 -3.58
CA SER A 160 -5.00 -2.27 -3.49
C SER A 160 -6.44 -2.68 -3.82
N ILE A 161 -7.44 -1.95 -3.30
CA ILE A 161 -8.85 -2.17 -3.60
C ILE A 161 -9.14 -1.90 -5.08
N LEU A 162 -8.67 -0.77 -5.62
CA LEU A 162 -8.86 -0.40 -7.01
C LEU A 162 -8.29 -1.45 -7.97
N TRP A 163 -7.03 -1.84 -7.77
CA TRP A 163 -6.38 -2.81 -8.63
C TRP A 163 -7.00 -4.20 -8.51
N CYS A 164 -7.48 -4.59 -7.31
CA CYS A 164 -8.28 -5.79 -7.17
C CYS A 164 -9.59 -5.71 -7.95
N ALA A 165 -10.30 -4.60 -7.88
CA ALA A 165 -11.57 -4.42 -8.59
C ALA A 165 -11.39 -4.51 -10.12
N VAL A 166 -10.35 -3.87 -10.65
CA VAL A 166 -10.06 -3.80 -12.10
C VAL A 166 -9.46 -5.10 -12.64
N GLY A 167 -8.35 -5.55 -12.06
CA GLY A 167 -7.55 -6.65 -12.59
C GLY A 167 -7.49 -7.90 -11.70
N GLY A 168 -8.24 -7.95 -10.59
CA GLY A 168 -8.27 -9.10 -9.68
C GLY A 168 -7.02 -9.25 -8.83
N LEU A 169 -6.82 -10.45 -8.32
CA LEU A 169 -5.68 -10.76 -7.45
C LEU A 169 -4.32 -10.48 -8.10
N PRO A 170 -4.08 -10.80 -9.38
CA PRO A 170 -2.77 -10.51 -9.98
C PRO A 170 -2.46 -9.01 -9.98
N ALA A 171 -3.41 -8.15 -10.32
CA ALA A 171 -3.18 -6.72 -10.36
C ALA A 171 -2.97 -6.13 -8.95
N MET A 172 -3.74 -6.58 -7.95
CA MET A 172 -3.56 -6.19 -6.56
C MET A 172 -2.17 -6.58 -6.03
N LEU A 173 -1.75 -7.82 -6.27
CA LEU A 173 -0.45 -8.31 -5.80
C LEU A 173 0.72 -7.64 -6.50
N VAL A 174 0.62 -7.39 -7.80
CA VAL A 174 1.64 -6.65 -8.56
C VAL A 174 1.75 -5.22 -8.05
N HIS A 175 0.64 -4.54 -7.86
CA HIS A 175 0.66 -3.20 -7.29
C HIS A 175 1.31 -3.18 -5.90
N ARG A 176 0.87 -4.06 -4.99
CA ARG A 176 1.44 -4.11 -3.63
C ARG A 176 2.92 -4.46 -3.64
N GLY A 177 3.32 -5.36 -4.55
CA GLY A 177 4.72 -5.70 -4.77
C GLY A 177 5.55 -4.54 -5.32
N SER A 178 5.00 -3.77 -6.28
CA SER A 178 5.63 -2.56 -6.83
C SER A 178 5.86 -1.51 -5.74
N ASN A 179 4.85 -1.21 -4.95
CA ASN A 179 4.94 -0.29 -3.83
C ASN A 179 5.98 -0.72 -2.78
N THR A 180 6.07 -2.04 -2.51
CA THR A 180 7.12 -2.57 -1.63
C THR A 180 8.51 -2.44 -2.25
N LEU A 181 8.66 -2.66 -3.56
CA LEU A 181 9.92 -2.49 -4.27
C LEU A 181 10.37 -1.03 -4.26
N ASP A 182 9.46 -0.09 -4.53
CA ASP A 182 9.76 1.34 -4.47
C ASP A 182 10.27 1.75 -3.09
N ALA A 183 9.55 1.37 -2.04
CA ALA A 183 9.96 1.62 -0.66
C ALA A 183 11.33 1.02 -0.29
N MET A 184 11.80 -0.01 -0.99
CA MET A 184 13.08 -0.67 -0.71
C MET A 184 14.24 -0.17 -1.57
N ILE A 185 14.00 0.06 -2.86
CA ILE A 185 15.03 0.35 -3.85
C ILE A 185 14.73 1.60 -4.72
N GLY A 186 13.57 2.24 -4.55
CA GLY A 186 13.19 3.44 -5.32
C GLY A 186 13.79 4.73 -4.82
N HIS A 187 14.61 4.69 -3.77
CA HIS A 187 15.21 5.88 -3.17
C HIS A 187 16.20 6.59 -4.10
N HIS A 188 16.11 7.93 -4.17
CA HIS A 188 17.10 8.76 -4.85
C HIS A 188 18.37 8.87 -4.01
N ASN A 189 19.29 7.92 -4.19
CA ASN A 189 20.62 7.92 -3.62
C ASN A 189 21.62 7.23 -4.56
N ASP A 190 22.92 7.37 -4.31
CA ASP A 190 23.99 6.84 -5.17
C ASP A 190 23.86 5.35 -5.47
N ARG A 191 23.28 4.57 -4.55
CA ARG A 191 23.12 3.14 -4.71
C ARG A 191 21.95 2.79 -5.65
N TYR A 192 20.82 3.48 -5.55
CA TYR A 192 19.57 3.07 -6.21
C TYR A 192 19.17 3.96 -7.39
N GLU A 193 19.87 5.07 -7.65
CA GLU A 193 19.55 6.03 -8.72
C GLU A 193 19.33 5.34 -10.10
N ASN A 194 20.15 4.35 -10.43
CA ASN A 194 20.01 3.58 -11.65
C ASN A 194 19.21 2.28 -11.43
N PHE A 195 19.52 1.51 -10.39
CA PHE A 195 18.94 0.21 -10.15
C PHE A 195 17.45 0.29 -9.77
N GLY A 196 17.07 1.24 -8.93
CA GLY A 196 15.68 1.43 -8.47
C GLY A 196 14.77 2.16 -9.44
N LYS A 197 15.33 2.83 -10.45
CA LYS A 197 14.60 3.74 -11.34
C LYS A 197 13.35 3.14 -12.00
N VAL A 198 13.39 1.87 -12.37
CA VAL A 198 12.25 1.20 -13.02
C VAL A 198 11.17 0.86 -11.99
N ALA A 199 11.56 0.44 -10.78
CA ALA A 199 10.63 0.18 -9.68
C ALA A 199 9.88 1.46 -9.28
N ALA A 200 10.59 2.56 -9.06
CA ALA A 200 10.01 3.85 -8.71
C ALA A 200 9.03 4.35 -9.78
N ARG A 201 9.42 4.37 -11.04
CA ARG A 201 8.54 4.81 -12.13
C ARG A 201 7.32 3.91 -12.33
N LEU A 202 7.47 2.61 -12.10
CA LEU A 202 6.33 1.70 -12.18
C LEU A 202 5.34 1.98 -11.05
N ASP A 203 5.84 2.20 -9.84
CA ASP A 203 5.00 2.54 -8.69
C ASP A 203 4.28 3.87 -8.90
N ASP A 204 4.97 4.92 -9.34
CA ASP A 204 4.38 6.21 -9.74
C ASP A 204 3.24 6.02 -10.74
N ALA A 205 3.46 5.20 -11.77
CA ALA A 205 2.45 4.94 -12.81
C ALA A 205 1.23 4.19 -12.27
N LEU A 206 1.45 3.21 -11.39
CA LEU A 206 0.38 2.43 -10.78
C LEU A 206 -0.38 3.24 -9.72
N ASN A 207 0.25 4.18 -9.05
CA ASN A 207 -0.36 5.04 -8.04
C ASN A 207 -0.98 6.32 -8.62
N TRP A 208 -0.75 6.64 -9.89
CA TRP A 208 -1.27 7.86 -10.50
C TRP A 208 -2.80 8.01 -10.39
N LEU A 209 -3.55 6.96 -10.70
CA LEU A 209 -5.02 6.96 -10.58
C LEU A 209 -5.50 6.80 -9.14
N PRO A 210 -4.96 5.87 -8.32
CA PRO A 210 -5.31 5.74 -6.91
C PRO A 210 -5.15 7.04 -6.12
N ALA A 211 -4.04 7.76 -6.29
CA ALA A 211 -3.80 9.02 -5.58
C ALA A 211 -4.90 10.05 -5.84
N ARG A 212 -5.31 10.21 -7.10
CA ARG A 212 -6.41 11.13 -7.47
C ARG A 212 -7.76 10.68 -6.93
N LEU A 213 -8.00 9.37 -6.94
CA LEU A 213 -9.21 8.81 -6.34
C LEU A 213 -9.23 9.03 -4.83
N THR A 214 -8.09 8.85 -4.16
CA THR A 214 -7.94 9.10 -2.72
C THR A 214 -8.21 10.56 -2.39
N GLY A 215 -7.63 11.50 -3.13
CA GLY A 215 -7.89 12.93 -2.96
C GLY A 215 -9.37 13.28 -3.15
N ALA A 216 -10.01 12.75 -4.20
CA ALA A 216 -11.43 12.95 -4.42
C ALA A 216 -12.30 12.39 -3.28
N LEU A 217 -11.98 11.19 -2.79
CA LEU A 217 -12.67 10.58 -1.65
C LEU A 217 -12.44 11.39 -0.37
N ALA A 218 -11.23 11.87 -0.12
CA ALA A 218 -10.93 12.73 1.03
C ALA A 218 -11.76 14.02 0.99
N ALA A 219 -11.87 14.67 -0.18
CA ALA A 219 -12.69 15.88 -0.34
C ALA A 219 -14.18 15.58 -0.12
N LEU A 220 -14.69 14.43 -0.58
CA LEU A 220 -16.08 14.03 -0.36
C LEU A 220 -16.38 13.76 1.12
N CYS A 221 -15.44 13.13 1.83
CA CYS A 221 -15.59 12.77 3.24
C CYS A 221 -15.21 13.91 4.21
N ALA A 222 -14.58 14.99 3.75
CA ALA A 222 -14.13 16.08 4.59
C ALA A 222 -15.21 16.62 5.59
N PRO A 223 -16.50 16.78 5.22
CA PRO A 223 -17.53 17.25 6.16
C PRO A 223 -17.79 16.29 7.33
N GLU A 224 -17.58 14.99 7.14
CA GLU A 224 -17.81 13.99 8.20
C GLU A 224 -16.83 14.14 9.38
N VAL A 225 -15.68 14.78 9.12
CA VAL A 225 -14.64 15.04 10.12
C VAL A 225 -14.50 16.55 10.42
N GLY A 226 -15.50 17.36 10.11
CA GLY A 226 -15.51 18.79 10.36
C GLY A 226 -14.69 19.62 9.37
N GLY A 227 -14.24 19.03 8.26
CA GLY A 227 -13.52 19.71 7.20
C GLY A 227 -14.44 20.41 6.19
N ASN A 228 -13.84 21.16 5.27
CA ASN A 228 -14.54 21.90 4.22
C ASN A 228 -14.20 21.30 2.85
N ARG A 229 -15.25 20.82 2.13
CA ARG A 229 -15.09 20.19 0.78
C ARG A 229 -14.36 21.08 -0.21
N SER A 230 -14.69 22.36 -0.28
CA SER A 230 -14.09 23.27 -1.27
C SER A 230 -12.60 23.51 -0.98
N HIS A 231 -12.21 23.64 0.28
CA HIS A 231 -10.81 23.76 0.64
C HIS A 231 -10.03 22.48 0.36
N THR A 232 -10.58 21.33 0.72
CA THR A 232 -9.93 20.03 0.45
C THR A 232 -9.81 19.78 -1.05
N TRP A 233 -10.85 20.13 -1.83
CA TRP A 233 -10.81 19.99 -3.29
C TRP A 233 -9.78 20.88 -3.97
N ALA A 234 -9.52 22.06 -3.41
CA ALA A 234 -8.52 22.99 -3.94
C ALA A 234 -7.06 22.51 -3.72
N THR A 235 -6.86 21.51 -2.87
CA THR A 235 -5.54 20.91 -2.57
C THR A 235 -5.31 19.56 -3.25
N VAL A 236 -6.30 19.02 -3.97
CA VAL A 236 -6.27 17.76 -4.74
C VAL A 236 -5.95 18.03 -6.21
#